data_eb6e51cd00a0d85a20b19426cc6abb01
#
_entry.id   eb6e51cd00a0d85a20b19426cc6abb01
#
_cell.length_a   1.000
_cell.length_b   1.000
_cell.length_c   1.000
_cell.angle_alpha   90.00
_cell.angle_beta   90.00
_cell.angle_gamma   90.00
#
_symmetry.space_group_name_H-M   'P 1'
#
loop_
_entity.id
_entity.type
_entity.pdbx_description
1 polymer ?
#
loop_
_entity_poly.entity_id
_entity_poly.type
_entity_poly.pdbx_seq_one_letter_code
_entity_poly.pdbx_strand_id
1 'polypeptide(L)'
;IEKMKEKYNIDAGRIYMQGMSMGNAMTGQFARYMGSILAGAAGSGCPTNSKLLFDNRHRVINQSGPLDIWQSRLELDKVPPHYREGDHETIRYNLEYWNLVNGCDALPQIGIRDEYNFAFYKGSQGNNVLMDVKNRDHGQTFDDAELVWDYLFSGCYKDESGRLHHSEPRKKWCVDEVNFAVAKDRRKAWVNNGIMELHIPCFFWEKIKYHGLNGNAIVRGSYAYIPVSSLAEIFRMRLKTEENGRVAYL
;
A
#
# COMPACT_ATOMS: atom_id res chain seq x y z
N ILE A 1 27.21 4.32 -6.75
CA ILE A 1 27.24 3.96 -5.32
C ILE A 1 28.70 3.72 -4.93
N GLU A 2 29.45 2.82 -5.55
CA GLU A 2 30.84 2.48 -5.14
C GLU A 2 31.77 3.69 -5.07
N LYS A 3 31.79 4.54 -6.11
CA LYS A 3 32.55 5.80 -6.08
C LYS A 3 32.19 6.74 -4.90
N MET A 4 30.96 6.64 -4.40
CA MET A 4 30.52 7.45 -3.24
C MET A 4 31.00 6.83 -1.92
N LYS A 5 31.00 5.49 -1.83
CA LYS A 5 31.55 4.77 -0.68
C LYS A 5 33.07 5.01 -0.52
N GLU A 6 33.80 5.09 -1.63
CA GLU A 6 35.23 5.42 -1.62
C GLU A 6 35.51 6.85 -1.10
N LYS A 7 34.56 7.76 -1.32
CA LYS A 7 34.74 9.18 -1.01
C LYS A 7 34.16 9.60 0.33
N TYR A 8 33.09 8.93 0.78
CA TYR A 8 32.31 9.29 1.95
C TYR A 8 32.08 8.08 2.85
N ASN A 9 31.93 8.32 4.14
CA ASN A 9 31.53 7.30 5.11
C ASN A 9 30.04 6.97 4.94
N ILE A 10 29.75 6.01 4.06
CA ILE A 10 28.36 5.57 3.73
C ILE A 10 28.10 4.24 4.40
N ASP A 11 26.99 4.16 5.14
CA ASP A 11 26.47 2.89 5.62
C ASP A 11 25.91 2.09 4.43
N ALA A 12 26.66 1.08 4.03
CA ALA A 12 26.30 0.22 2.89
C ALA A 12 25.03 -0.59 3.12
N GLY A 13 24.65 -0.81 4.38
CA GLY A 13 23.42 -1.50 4.75
C GLY A 13 22.17 -0.60 4.70
N ARG A 14 22.34 0.71 4.56
CA ARG A 14 21.25 1.71 4.60
C ARG A 14 21.19 2.55 3.34
N ILE A 15 21.11 1.86 2.21
CA ILE A 15 20.96 2.49 0.90
C ILE A 15 19.50 2.33 0.46
N TYR A 16 18.85 3.45 0.18
CA TYR A 16 17.45 3.48 -0.24
C TYR A 16 17.31 4.22 -1.57
N MET A 17 16.26 3.91 -2.30
CA MET A 17 15.95 4.57 -3.55
C MET A 17 14.51 5.06 -3.53
N GLN A 18 14.30 6.32 -3.93
CA GLN A 18 12.97 6.89 -4.09
C GLN A 18 12.85 7.58 -5.42
N GLY A 19 11.69 7.45 -6.07
CA GLY A 19 11.42 8.08 -7.34
C GLY A 19 9.96 8.45 -7.54
N MET A 20 9.73 9.47 -8.36
CA MET A 20 8.40 9.94 -8.74
C MET A 20 8.23 9.86 -10.25
N SER A 21 7.04 9.46 -10.72
CA SER A 21 6.70 9.36 -12.14
C SER A 21 7.68 8.44 -12.89
N MET A 22 8.40 8.94 -13.89
CA MET A 22 9.46 8.16 -14.56
C MET A 22 10.55 7.71 -13.58
N GLY A 23 10.82 8.50 -12.53
CA GLY A 23 11.71 8.09 -11.44
C GLY A 23 11.17 6.87 -10.68
N ASN A 24 9.85 6.75 -10.47
CA ASN A 24 9.25 5.55 -9.91
C ASN A 24 9.36 4.36 -10.87
N ALA A 25 9.13 4.55 -12.17
CA ALA A 25 9.35 3.49 -13.15
C ALA A 25 10.79 2.97 -13.11
N MET A 26 11.77 3.86 -12.98
CA MET A 26 13.18 3.50 -12.81
C MET A 26 13.42 2.80 -11.46
N THR A 27 12.86 3.31 -10.38
CA THR A 27 12.96 2.72 -9.03
C THR A 27 12.42 1.29 -9.02
N GLY A 28 11.25 1.07 -9.61
CA GLY A 28 10.66 -0.26 -9.72
C GLY A 28 11.49 -1.23 -10.56
N GLN A 29 12.11 -0.76 -11.65
CA GLN A 29 13.05 -1.55 -12.43
C GLN A 29 14.29 -1.91 -11.61
N PHE A 30 14.90 -0.90 -10.98
CA PHE A 30 16.10 -1.10 -10.19
C PHE A 30 15.86 -2.05 -9.00
N ALA A 31 14.76 -1.87 -8.29
CA ALA A 31 14.37 -2.72 -7.16
C ALA A 31 14.23 -4.20 -7.58
N ARG A 32 13.70 -4.48 -8.77
CA ARG A 32 13.50 -5.85 -9.27
C ARG A 32 14.78 -6.54 -9.78
N TYR A 33 15.71 -5.79 -10.33
CA TYR A 33 16.89 -6.35 -10.98
C TYR A 33 18.20 -6.13 -10.21
N MET A 34 18.27 -5.07 -9.42
CA MET A 34 19.46 -4.67 -8.67
C MET A 34 19.16 -4.30 -7.21
N GLY A 35 17.99 -4.65 -6.70
CA GLY A 35 17.54 -4.31 -5.35
C GLY A 35 18.37 -4.98 -4.24
N SER A 36 19.24 -5.97 -4.59
CA SER A 36 20.14 -6.59 -3.62
C SER A 36 21.03 -5.59 -2.88
N ILE A 37 21.35 -4.45 -3.50
CA ILE A 37 22.14 -3.36 -2.89
C ILE A 37 21.31 -2.34 -2.14
N LEU A 38 19.96 -2.44 -2.15
CA LEU A 38 19.06 -1.55 -1.46
C LEU A 38 18.51 -2.20 -0.19
N ALA A 39 18.29 -1.43 0.86
CA ALA A 39 17.49 -1.82 2.01
C ALA A 39 16.00 -1.54 1.80
N GLY A 40 15.64 -0.55 0.98
CA GLY A 40 14.27 -0.25 0.64
C GLY A 40 14.13 0.58 -0.63
N ALA A 41 12.94 0.55 -1.23
CA ALA A 41 12.60 1.34 -2.40
C ALA A 41 11.21 1.97 -2.26
N ALA A 42 11.06 3.22 -2.71
CA ALA A 42 9.80 3.96 -2.63
C ALA A 42 9.47 4.62 -3.97
N GLY A 43 8.21 4.65 -4.31
CA GLY A 43 7.77 5.24 -5.56
C GLY A 43 6.42 5.92 -5.48
N SER A 44 6.29 7.06 -6.19
CA SER A 44 5.05 7.81 -6.32
C SER A 44 4.66 7.97 -7.78
N GLY A 45 3.39 7.70 -8.09
CA GLY A 45 2.88 7.71 -9.46
C GLY A 45 3.56 6.68 -10.37
N CYS A 46 3.11 6.54 -11.59
CA CYS A 46 3.70 5.66 -12.61
C CYS A 46 4.12 4.25 -12.10
N PRO A 47 3.18 3.45 -11.57
CA PRO A 47 3.48 2.11 -11.09
C PRO A 47 3.98 1.20 -12.22
N THR A 48 4.68 0.13 -11.89
CA THR A 48 5.22 -0.82 -12.87
C THR A 48 4.10 -1.57 -13.59
N ASN A 49 4.20 -1.67 -14.91
CA ASN A 49 3.24 -2.44 -15.71
C ASN A 49 3.25 -3.94 -15.35
N SER A 50 2.07 -4.55 -15.26
CA SER A 50 1.87 -5.96 -14.86
C SER A 50 2.69 -6.94 -15.67
N LYS A 51 2.85 -6.70 -16.98
CA LYS A 51 3.67 -7.55 -17.88
C LYS A 51 5.16 -7.58 -17.55
N LEU A 52 5.63 -6.62 -16.76
CA LEU A 52 7.01 -6.61 -16.26
C LEU A 52 7.14 -7.26 -14.88
N LEU A 53 6.01 -7.51 -14.22
CA LEU A 53 5.94 -8.09 -12.88
C LEU A 53 5.76 -9.61 -12.91
N PHE A 54 4.94 -10.08 -13.85
CA PHE A 54 4.56 -11.49 -13.96
C PHE A 54 4.80 -12.04 -15.36
N ASP A 55 5.19 -13.31 -15.43
CA ASP A 55 5.26 -14.04 -16.68
C ASP A 55 3.87 -14.49 -17.18
N ASN A 56 3.82 -15.12 -18.33
CA ASN A 56 2.56 -15.61 -18.94
C ASN A 56 1.81 -16.66 -18.11
N ARG A 57 2.45 -17.20 -17.06
CA ARG A 57 1.87 -18.15 -16.11
C ARG A 57 1.59 -17.49 -14.77
N HIS A 58 1.57 -16.17 -14.73
CA HIS A 58 1.39 -15.36 -13.53
C HIS A 58 2.40 -15.64 -12.41
N ARG A 59 3.62 -16.01 -12.76
CA ARG A 59 4.72 -16.19 -11.82
C ARG A 59 5.55 -14.91 -11.75
N VAL A 60 5.98 -14.58 -10.55
CA VAL A 60 6.77 -13.39 -10.25
C VAL A 60 8.09 -13.37 -11.05
N ILE A 61 8.38 -12.25 -11.68
CA ILE A 61 9.66 -11.96 -12.33
C ILE A 61 10.49 -11.09 -11.37
N ASN A 62 11.34 -11.71 -10.56
CA ASN A 62 12.20 -11.01 -9.62
C ASN A 62 13.59 -11.65 -9.55
N GLN A 63 14.63 -10.82 -9.60
CA GLN A 63 16.02 -11.25 -9.57
C GLN A 63 16.77 -10.75 -8.31
N SER A 64 16.14 -9.87 -7.54
CA SER A 64 16.78 -9.19 -6.41
C SER A 64 16.36 -9.70 -5.03
N GLY A 65 15.31 -10.52 -4.99
CA GLY A 65 14.74 -11.00 -3.73
C GLY A 65 13.92 -9.93 -2.97
N PRO A 66 13.63 -10.19 -1.69
CA PRO A 66 12.80 -9.33 -0.84
C PRO A 66 13.41 -7.96 -0.59
N LEU A 67 12.56 -6.96 -0.45
CA LEU A 67 12.93 -5.57 -0.22
C LEU A 67 11.77 -4.81 0.44
N ASP A 68 12.06 -3.93 1.40
CA ASP A 68 11.03 -3.04 1.93
C ASP A 68 10.58 -2.06 0.86
N ILE A 69 9.26 -2.02 0.61
CA ILE A 69 8.66 -1.27 -0.50
C ILE A 69 7.61 -0.30 0.03
N TRP A 70 7.67 0.91 -0.50
CA TRP A 70 6.62 1.90 -0.34
C TRP A 70 6.08 2.34 -1.69
N GLN A 71 4.77 2.35 -1.84
CA GLN A 71 4.10 2.74 -3.06
C GLN A 71 3.09 3.84 -2.75
N SER A 72 3.27 5.01 -3.36
CA SER A 72 2.30 6.10 -3.26
C SER A 72 1.44 6.16 -4.52
N ARG A 73 0.13 6.04 -4.34
CA ARG A 73 -0.86 6.24 -5.37
C ARG A 73 -1.59 7.56 -5.11
N LEU A 74 -1.88 8.29 -6.18
CA LEU A 74 -2.60 9.55 -6.13
C LEU A 74 -3.97 9.34 -6.78
N GLU A 75 -5.05 9.63 -6.07
CA GLU A 75 -6.42 9.25 -6.47
C GLU A 75 -6.82 9.73 -7.86
N LEU A 76 -6.42 10.95 -8.23
CA LEU A 76 -6.77 11.58 -9.50
C LEU A 76 -5.68 11.42 -10.57
N ASP A 77 -4.60 10.70 -10.25
CA ASP A 77 -3.48 10.48 -11.17
C ASP A 77 -3.91 9.61 -12.35
N LYS A 78 -3.78 10.16 -13.55
CA LYS A 78 -4.08 9.50 -14.81
C LYS A 78 -2.82 9.13 -15.60
N VAL A 79 -1.67 9.26 -15.00
CA VAL A 79 -0.38 8.97 -15.64
C VAL A 79 0.20 7.68 -15.06
N PRO A 80 0.60 6.73 -15.88
CA PRO A 80 0.54 6.75 -17.34
C PRO A 80 -0.86 6.39 -17.85
N PRO A 81 -1.35 7.14 -18.84
CA PRO A 81 -2.69 6.92 -19.38
C PRO A 81 -2.82 5.65 -20.22
N HIS A 82 -1.77 4.86 -20.36
CA HIS A 82 -1.66 3.80 -21.36
C HIS A 82 -1.68 2.38 -20.80
N TYR A 83 -1.82 2.20 -19.50
CA TYR A 83 -1.99 0.87 -18.97
C TYR A 83 -3.42 0.41 -19.23
N ARG A 84 -3.56 -0.66 -20.03
CA ARG A 84 -4.87 -1.20 -20.40
C ARG A 84 -5.71 -1.62 -19.20
N GLU A 85 -5.03 -1.99 -18.12
CA GLU A 85 -5.66 -2.41 -16.88
C GLU A 85 -6.27 -1.25 -16.09
N GLY A 86 -5.92 0.00 -16.45
CA GLY A 86 -6.27 1.16 -15.66
C GLY A 86 -5.40 1.30 -14.39
N ASP A 87 -5.57 2.40 -13.69
CA ASP A 87 -4.76 2.74 -12.53
C ASP A 87 -4.93 1.74 -11.37
N HIS A 88 -6.16 1.42 -11.02
CA HIS A 88 -6.47 0.49 -9.93
C HIS A 88 -5.91 -0.92 -10.16
N GLU A 89 -6.05 -1.44 -11.35
CA GLU A 89 -5.52 -2.75 -11.72
C GLU A 89 -3.99 -2.76 -11.65
N THR A 90 -3.35 -1.71 -12.13
CA THR A 90 -1.89 -1.60 -12.11
C THR A 90 -1.35 -1.57 -10.68
N ILE A 91 -1.96 -0.79 -9.79
CA ILE A 91 -1.60 -0.76 -8.36
C ILE A 91 -1.83 -2.13 -7.71
N ARG A 92 -2.95 -2.79 -8.00
CA ARG A 92 -3.25 -4.12 -7.49
C ARG A 92 -2.17 -5.13 -7.87
N TYR A 93 -1.72 -5.14 -9.12
CA TYR A 93 -0.62 -6.01 -9.56
C TYR A 93 0.71 -5.68 -8.87
N ASN A 94 1.01 -4.41 -8.64
CA ASN A 94 2.21 -4.03 -7.90
C ASN A 94 2.16 -4.47 -6.43
N LEU A 95 1.00 -4.34 -5.78
CA LEU A 95 0.79 -4.84 -4.42
C LEU A 95 0.94 -6.36 -4.36
N GLU A 96 0.26 -7.08 -5.24
CA GLU A 96 0.33 -8.54 -5.33
C GLU A 96 1.78 -9.01 -5.54
N TYR A 97 2.48 -8.39 -6.48
CA TYR A 97 3.87 -8.71 -6.78
C TYR A 97 4.77 -8.60 -5.55
N TRP A 98 4.78 -7.45 -4.90
CA TRP A 98 5.66 -7.24 -3.75
C TRP A 98 5.20 -8.02 -2.52
N ASN A 99 3.90 -8.25 -2.35
CA ASN A 99 3.39 -9.12 -1.29
C ASN A 99 3.88 -10.57 -1.47
N LEU A 100 3.88 -11.08 -2.70
CA LEU A 100 4.43 -12.40 -3.01
C LEU A 100 5.94 -12.48 -2.79
N VAL A 101 6.70 -11.48 -3.28
CA VAL A 101 8.17 -11.43 -3.12
C VAL A 101 8.57 -11.34 -1.65
N ASN A 102 7.85 -10.57 -0.86
CA ASN A 102 8.17 -10.28 0.54
C ASN A 102 7.55 -11.29 1.52
N GLY A 103 6.71 -12.20 1.04
CA GLY A 103 5.97 -13.12 1.90
C GLY A 103 5.04 -12.38 2.87
N CYS A 104 4.30 -11.41 2.35
CA CYS A 104 3.40 -10.59 3.15
C CYS A 104 2.12 -11.33 3.53
N ASP A 105 1.54 -10.92 4.65
CA ASP A 105 0.19 -11.29 5.03
C ASP A 105 -0.81 -10.92 3.92
N ALA A 106 -1.84 -11.74 3.75
CA ALA A 106 -2.86 -11.51 2.72
C ALA A 106 -3.65 -10.21 2.95
N LEU A 107 -3.80 -9.81 4.21
CA LEU A 107 -4.54 -8.62 4.62
C LEU A 107 -3.62 -7.61 5.30
N PRO A 108 -3.66 -6.33 4.89
CA PRO A 108 -2.89 -5.28 5.53
C PRO A 108 -3.53 -4.79 6.82
N GLN A 109 -2.75 -4.08 7.59
CA GLN A 109 -3.25 -3.14 8.59
C GLN A 109 -3.57 -1.81 7.90
N ILE A 110 -4.68 -1.18 8.26
CA ILE A 110 -5.13 0.07 7.66
C ILE A 110 -4.94 1.23 8.61
N GLY A 111 -4.42 2.33 8.09
CA GLY A 111 -4.39 3.61 8.78
C GLY A 111 -4.98 4.71 7.90
N ILE A 112 -5.76 5.61 8.50
CA ILE A 112 -6.31 6.78 7.81
C ILE A 112 -5.86 8.03 8.55
N ARG A 113 -5.23 8.93 7.83
CA ARG A 113 -4.78 10.22 8.35
C ARG A 113 -5.03 11.29 7.30
N ASP A 114 -5.93 12.19 7.58
CA ASP A 114 -6.27 13.30 6.68
C ASP A 114 -6.56 12.81 5.25
N GLU A 115 -5.72 13.17 4.30
CA GLU A 115 -5.83 12.76 2.91
C GLU A 115 -5.12 11.43 2.60
N TYR A 116 -4.46 10.80 3.58
CA TYR A 116 -3.71 9.57 3.39
C TYR A 116 -4.48 8.36 3.89
N ASN A 117 -4.62 7.36 3.04
CA ASN A 117 -5.01 6.01 3.43
C ASN A 117 -3.79 5.11 3.30
N PHE A 118 -3.42 4.47 4.40
CA PHE A 118 -2.29 3.55 4.42
C PHE A 118 -2.79 2.10 4.46
N ALA A 119 -2.11 1.24 3.70
CA ALA A 119 -2.23 -0.20 3.80
C ALA A 119 -0.83 -0.77 4.08
N PHE A 120 -0.63 -1.24 5.30
CA PHE A 120 0.64 -1.77 5.78
C PHE A 120 0.62 -3.30 5.72
N TYR A 121 1.27 -3.87 4.74
CA TYR A 121 1.45 -5.31 4.60
C TYR A 121 2.74 -5.75 5.28
N LYS A 122 2.60 -6.46 6.40
CA LYS A 122 3.75 -7.04 7.08
C LYS A 122 4.15 -8.33 6.38
N GLY A 123 5.42 -8.47 6.06
CA GLY A 123 5.95 -9.66 5.42
C GLY A 123 6.97 -10.38 6.29
N SER A 124 7.16 -11.67 6.01
CA SER A 124 8.16 -12.50 6.67
C SER A 124 9.58 -12.19 6.22
N GLN A 125 9.74 -11.57 5.05
CA GLN A 125 11.02 -11.26 4.44
C GLN A 125 11.22 -9.77 4.12
N GLY A 126 10.13 -9.00 4.00
CA GLY A 126 10.12 -7.58 3.75
C GLY A 126 8.70 -7.03 3.87
N ASN A 127 8.56 -5.74 4.10
CA ASN A 127 7.26 -5.09 4.23
C ASN A 127 6.87 -4.43 2.91
N ASN A 128 5.55 -4.30 2.69
CA ASN A 128 5.02 -3.55 1.56
C ASN A 128 3.98 -2.57 2.07
N VAL A 129 4.15 -1.29 1.74
CA VAL A 129 3.23 -0.23 2.18
C VAL A 129 2.63 0.44 0.96
N LEU A 130 1.32 0.59 0.95
CA LEU A 130 0.63 1.46 0.03
C LEU A 130 0.13 2.69 0.77
N MET A 131 0.47 3.86 0.26
CA MET A 131 -0.12 5.13 0.64
C MET A 131 -1.01 5.64 -0.50
N ASP A 132 -2.32 5.65 -0.29
CA ASP A 132 -3.28 6.18 -1.25
C ASP A 132 -3.66 7.60 -0.85
N VAL A 133 -3.24 8.57 -1.64
CA VAL A 133 -3.41 10.01 -1.36
C VAL A 133 -4.67 10.50 -2.06
N LYS A 134 -5.62 11.00 -1.27
CA LYS A 134 -6.92 11.43 -1.76
C LYS A 134 -6.91 12.84 -2.34
N ASN A 135 -7.74 13.05 -3.36
CA ASN A 135 -7.90 14.33 -4.06
C ASN A 135 -6.60 14.89 -4.64
N ARG A 136 -5.62 14.03 -4.96
CA ARG A 136 -4.33 14.44 -5.56
C ARG A 136 -4.21 13.96 -6.99
N ASP A 137 -3.71 14.84 -7.82
CA ASP A 137 -3.29 14.57 -9.20
C ASP A 137 -1.82 14.12 -9.23
N HIS A 138 -1.31 13.87 -10.43
CA HIS A 138 0.05 13.39 -10.67
C HIS A 138 1.11 14.25 -9.97
N GLY A 139 1.87 13.65 -9.08
CA GLY A 139 2.87 14.39 -8.32
C GLY A 139 3.45 13.58 -7.16
N GLN A 140 4.01 14.31 -6.23
CA GLN A 140 4.51 13.81 -4.96
C GLN A 140 4.06 14.79 -3.87
N THR A 141 3.68 14.31 -2.72
CA THR A 141 3.39 15.18 -1.58
C THR A 141 4.67 15.71 -0.95
N PHE A 142 4.60 16.87 -0.29
CA PHE A 142 5.79 17.48 0.33
C PHE A 142 6.38 16.63 1.45
N ASP A 143 5.54 15.89 2.14
CA ASP A 143 5.89 15.02 3.26
C ASP A 143 6.13 13.54 2.87
N ASP A 144 5.99 13.18 1.59
CA ASP A 144 6.12 11.80 1.11
C ASP A 144 7.46 11.17 1.56
N ALA A 145 8.57 11.87 1.40
CA ALA A 145 9.88 11.37 1.83
C ALA A 145 9.99 11.21 3.34
N GLU A 146 9.39 12.12 4.14
CA GLU A 146 9.35 12.02 5.59
C GLU A 146 8.49 10.83 6.04
N LEU A 147 7.33 10.63 5.44
CA LEU A 147 6.44 9.50 5.73
C LEU A 147 7.11 8.16 5.40
N VAL A 148 7.76 8.07 4.25
CA VAL A 148 8.52 6.86 3.85
C VAL A 148 9.63 6.58 4.85
N TRP A 149 10.36 7.59 5.26
CA TRP A 149 11.42 7.44 6.27
C TRP A 149 10.86 7.02 7.62
N ASP A 150 9.88 7.76 8.12
CA ASP A 150 9.35 7.60 9.48
C ASP A 150 8.67 6.25 9.69
N TYR A 151 7.93 5.76 8.70
CA TYR A 151 7.15 4.53 8.84
C TYR A 151 7.83 3.27 8.30
N LEU A 152 8.87 3.40 7.46
CA LEU A 152 9.48 2.24 6.81
C LEU A 152 11.02 2.28 6.84
N PHE A 153 11.65 3.22 6.15
CA PHE A 153 13.09 3.17 5.89
C PHE A 153 13.94 3.29 7.15
N SER A 154 13.51 4.07 8.14
CA SER A 154 14.26 4.19 9.40
C SER A 154 14.38 2.86 10.15
N GLY A 155 13.49 1.92 9.89
CA GLY A 155 13.43 0.61 10.53
C GLY A 155 14.06 -0.52 9.73
N CYS A 156 14.48 -0.32 8.48
CA CYS A 156 15.04 -1.41 7.68
C CYS A 156 16.51 -1.18 7.30
N TYR A 157 17.27 -2.27 7.24
CA TYR A 157 18.67 -2.24 6.82
C TYR A 157 19.11 -3.63 6.33
N LYS A 158 20.19 -3.70 5.58
CA LYS A 158 20.84 -4.96 5.18
C LYS A 158 22.14 -5.17 5.94
N ASP A 159 22.39 -6.39 6.34
CA ASP A 159 23.70 -6.78 6.89
C ASP A 159 24.74 -7.01 5.78
N GLU A 160 25.96 -7.34 6.18
CA GLU A 160 27.07 -7.62 5.26
C GLU A 160 26.79 -8.81 4.33
N SER A 161 25.90 -9.72 4.71
CA SER A 161 25.47 -10.84 3.86
C SER A 161 24.41 -10.44 2.84
N GLY A 162 23.90 -9.20 2.90
CA GLY A 162 22.82 -8.69 2.08
C GLY A 162 21.43 -9.11 2.56
N ARG A 163 21.31 -9.70 3.74
CA ARG A 163 20.03 -10.06 4.34
C ARG A 163 19.34 -8.83 4.90
N LEU A 164 18.05 -8.67 4.59
CA LEU A 164 17.21 -7.59 5.10
C LEU A 164 16.83 -7.84 6.57
N HIS A 165 16.98 -6.82 7.37
CA HIS A 165 16.62 -6.80 8.78
C HIS A 165 15.66 -5.65 9.08
N HIS A 166 14.83 -5.87 10.10
CA HIS A 166 13.87 -4.89 10.59
C HIS A 166 14.12 -4.59 12.06
N SER A 167 14.11 -3.30 12.38
CA SER A 167 13.99 -2.75 13.73
C SER A 167 12.70 -1.91 13.81
N GLU A 168 12.35 -1.41 14.97
CA GLU A 168 11.22 -0.48 15.05
C GLU A 168 11.54 0.78 14.22
N PRO A 169 10.65 1.16 13.29
CA PRO A 169 10.80 2.40 12.56
C PRO A 169 10.59 3.60 13.51
N ARG A 170 10.98 4.79 13.06
CA ARG A 170 10.87 6.02 13.85
C ARG A 170 9.45 6.30 14.33
N LYS A 171 8.45 5.98 13.50
CA LYS A 171 7.03 6.00 13.87
C LYS A 171 6.42 4.62 13.66
N LYS A 172 5.62 4.18 14.63
CA LYS A 172 4.81 2.97 14.49
C LYS A 172 3.72 3.19 13.44
N TRP A 173 3.39 2.14 12.72
CA TRP A 173 2.27 2.18 11.78
C TRP A 173 1.02 2.68 12.49
N CYS A 174 0.39 3.70 11.91
CA CYS A 174 -0.88 4.22 12.39
C CYS A 174 -1.99 3.27 11.92
N VAL A 175 -2.52 2.49 12.84
CA VAL A 175 -3.58 1.52 12.52
C VAL A 175 -4.87 1.96 13.19
N ASP A 176 -5.94 2.02 12.40
CA ASP A 176 -7.28 2.32 12.88
C ASP A 176 -8.05 1.01 13.13
N GLU A 177 -8.83 0.99 14.20
CA GLU A 177 -9.62 -0.19 14.57
C GLU A 177 -10.79 -0.45 13.61
N VAL A 178 -11.19 0.57 12.87
CA VAL A 178 -12.45 0.57 12.15
C VAL A 178 -12.25 0.96 10.69
N ASN A 179 -11.71 0.06 9.92
CA ASN A 179 -11.65 0.20 8.48
C ASN A 179 -12.21 -1.04 7.83
N PHE A 180 -13.05 -0.87 6.83
CA PHE A 180 -13.53 -2.00 6.08
C PHE A 180 -13.67 -1.69 4.61
N ALA A 181 -13.63 -2.74 3.82
CA ALA A 181 -14.04 -2.74 2.44
C ALA A 181 -15.01 -3.88 2.19
N VAL A 182 -16.03 -3.66 1.39
CA VAL A 182 -17.03 -4.66 1.03
C VAL A 182 -16.72 -5.19 -0.36
N ALA A 183 -16.67 -6.50 -0.53
CA ALA A 183 -16.50 -7.10 -1.85
C ALA A 183 -17.64 -6.74 -2.80
N LYS A 184 -17.39 -6.80 -4.10
CA LYS A 184 -18.40 -6.54 -5.14
C LYS A 184 -19.68 -7.34 -4.97
N ASP A 185 -19.58 -8.57 -4.48
CA ASP A 185 -20.73 -9.45 -4.23
C ASP A 185 -21.46 -9.15 -2.91
N ARG A 186 -20.97 -8.19 -2.13
CA ARG A 186 -21.50 -7.76 -0.83
C ARG A 186 -21.58 -8.85 0.23
N ARG A 187 -20.94 -9.98 0.03
CA ARG A 187 -20.96 -11.11 0.97
C ARG A 187 -19.78 -11.12 1.92
N LYS A 188 -18.70 -10.45 1.57
CA LYS A 188 -17.48 -10.35 2.38
C LYS A 188 -17.13 -8.90 2.62
N ALA A 189 -16.78 -8.60 3.84
CA ALA A 189 -16.16 -7.34 4.21
C ALA A 189 -14.82 -7.64 4.91
N TRP A 190 -13.84 -6.79 4.70
CA TRP A 190 -12.53 -6.90 5.33
C TRP A 190 -12.35 -5.74 6.29
N VAL A 191 -12.01 -6.05 7.51
CA VAL A 191 -11.63 -5.06 8.52
C VAL A 191 -10.13 -4.87 8.45
N ASN A 192 -9.67 -3.62 8.40
CA ASN A 192 -8.25 -3.25 8.29
C ASN A 192 -7.53 -3.87 7.07
N ASN A 193 -8.21 -4.04 5.95
CA ASN A 193 -7.63 -4.75 4.82
C ASN A 193 -7.27 -3.88 3.63
N GLY A 194 -6.92 -2.68 3.80
CA GLY A 194 -6.46 -1.89 2.69
C GLY A 194 -7.55 -1.47 1.70
N ILE A 195 -7.11 -0.96 0.63
CA ILE A 195 -7.94 -0.33 -0.38
C ILE A 195 -8.67 -1.41 -1.17
N MET A 196 -9.75 -1.89 -0.62
CA MET A 196 -10.78 -2.51 -1.43
C MET A 196 -11.84 -1.47 -1.70
N GLU A 197 -11.99 -1.17 -2.97
CA GLU A 197 -12.92 -0.17 -3.44
C GLU A 197 -14.35 -0.58 -3.19
N LEU A 198 -14.96 0.07 -2.23
CA LEU A 198 -16.40 0.11 -2.15
C LEU A 198 -16.92 1.13 -3.15
N HIS A 199 -17.35 0.67 -4.29
CA HIS A 199 -18.34 1.42 -5.04
C HIS A 199 -19.69 1.37 -4.31
N ILE A 200 -19.76 2.04 -3.17
CA ILE A 200 -21.07 2.46 -2.69
C ILE A 200 -21.40 3.71 -3.52
N PRO A 201 -22.37 3.65 -4.42
CA PRO A 201 -22.84 4.84 -5.13
C PRO A 201 -23.15 5.94 -4.10
N CYS A 202 -22.86 7.20 -4.42
CA CYS A 202 -23.07 8.32 -3.50
C CYS A 202 -24.47 8.37 -2.85
N PHE A 203 -25.49 7.86 -3.54
CA PHE A 203 -26.83 7.79 -2.96
C PHE A 203 -26.96 6.78 -1.79
N PHE A 204 -26.14 5.74 -1.75
CA PHE A 204 -26.07 4.85 -0.58
C PHE A 204 -25.40 5.52 0.60
N TRP A 205 -24.40 6.37 0.35
CA TRP A 205 -23.78 7.18 1.39
C TRP A 205 -24.79 8.13 2.03
N GLU A 206 -25.55 8.85 1.24
CA GLU A 206 -26.61 9.73 1.76
C GLU A 206 -27.64 8.96 2.58
N LYS A 207 -28.00 7.76 2.14
CA LYS A 207 -28.91 6.89 2.89
C LYS A 207 -28.30 6.39 4.20
N ILE A 208 -27.03 6.03 4.21
CA ILE A 208 -26.30 5.61 5.41
C ILE A 208 -26.16 6.79 6.39
N LYS A 209 -25.82 7.96 5.89
CA LYS A 209 -25.75 9.20 6.66
C LYS A 209 -27.10 9.56 7.30
N TYR A 210 -28.18 9.36 6.57
CA TYR A 210 -29.54 9.59 7.06
C TYR A 210 -29.91 8.67 8.24
N HIS A 211 -29.33 7.48 8.32
CA HIS A 211 -29.52 6.55 9.43
C HIS A 211 -28.58 6.78 10.64
N GLY A 212 -27.93 7.91 10.71
CA GLY A 212 -27.25 8.32 11.94
C GLY A 212 -25.78 7.89 12.08
N LEU A 213 -25.14 7.42 11.02
CA LEU A 213 -23.69 7.14 11.01
C LEU A 213 -22.80 8.39 10.94
N ASN A 214 -23.37 9.55 11.31
CA ASN A 214 -22.63 10.79 11.34
C ASN A 214 -21.43 10.68 12.30
N GLY A 215 -20.25 10.75 11.76
CA GLY A 215 -19.01 10.79 12.51
C GLY A 215 -18.14 9.53 12.42
N ASN A 216 -18.70 8.37 12.04
CA ASN A 216 -17.94 7.12 11.94
C ASN A 216 -17.62 6.71 10.51
N ALA A 217 -18.06 7.48 9.52
CA ALA A 217 -17.77 7.21 8.14
C ALA A 217 -16.83 8.27 7.57
N ILE A 218 -15.88 7.81 6.79
CA ILE A 218 -14.92 8.66 6.07
C ILE A 218 -15.25 8.59 4.59
N VAL A 219 -15.53 9.73 3.99
CA VAL A 219 -15.74 9.84 2.54
C VAL A 219 -14.47 10.41 1.92
N ARG A 220 -13.94 9.69 0.95
CA ARG A 220 -12.77 10.07 0.18
C ARG A 220 -13.06 9.89 -1.30
N GLY A 221 -13.11 11.00 -2.04
CA GLY A 221 -13.52 10.97 -3.45
C GLY A 221 -14.88 10.29 -3.62
N SER A 222 -14.93 9.24 -4.44
CA SER A 222 -16.14 8.44 -4.68
C SER A 222 -16.35 7.29 -3.69
N TYR A 223 -15.50 7.16 -2.68
CA TYR A 223 -15.52 6.03 -1.74
C TYR A 223 -15.95 6.44 -0.35
N ALA A 224 -16.70 5.56 0.31
CA ALA A 224 -17.05 5.70 1.71
C ALA A 224 -16.46 4.51 2.51
N TYR A 225 -15.80 4.83 3.60
CA TYR A 225 -15.29 3.86 4.57
C TYR A 225 -16.18 3.92 5.79
N ILE A 226 -16.81 2.82 6.14
CA ILE A 226 -17.82 2.75 7.18
C ILE A 226 -17.47 1.62 8.15
N PRO A 227 -17.67 1.79 9.47
CA PRO A 227 -17.54 0.70 10.42
C PRO A 227 -18.44 -0.47 10.04
N VAL A 228 -17.87 -1.67 9.90
CA VAL A 228 -18.65 -2.85 9.54
C VAL A 228 -19.73 -3.20 10.57
N SER A 229 -19.46 -2.93 11.85
CA SER A 229 -20.44 -3.08 12.93
C SER A 229 -21.65 -2.16 12.75
N SER A 230 -21.41 -0.91 12.39
CA SER A 230 -22.48 0.05 12.11
C SER A 230 -23.28 -0.34 10.87
N LEU A 231 -22.61 -0.91 9.86
CA LEU A 231 -23.29 -1.42 8.69
C LEU A 231 -24.20 -2.61 9.05
N ALA A 232 -23.67 -3.55 9.85
CA ALA A 232 -24.45 -4.69 10.32
C ALA A 232 -25.69 -4.25 11.13
N GLU A 233 -25.54 -3.28 11.99
CA GLU A 233 -26.65 -2.71 12.79
C GLU A 233 -27.72 -2.09 11.91
N ILE A 234 -27.33 -1.20 10.98
CA ILE A 234 -28.27 -0.50 10.09
C ILE A 234 -29.07 -1.48 9.22
N PHE A 235 -28.39 -2.46 8.65
CA PHE A 235 -29.02 -3.41 7.76
C PHE A 235 -29.56 -4.64 8.48
N ARG A 236 -29.49 -4.67 9.83
CA ARG A 236 -29.91 -5.80 10.67
C ARG A 236 -29.30 -7.13 10.23
N MET A 237 -28.03 -7.08 9.92
CA MET A 237 -27.24 -8.23 9.48
C MET A 237 -26.49 -8.84 10.66
N ARG A 238 -26.18 -10.12 10.61
CA ARG A 238 -25.31 -10.75 11.58
C ARG A 238 -23.87 -10.55 11.17
N LEU A 239 -23.09 -9.97 12.06
CA LEU A 239 -21.66 -9.81 11.87
C LEU A 239 -20.92 -11.03 12.46
N LYS A 240 -20.14 -11.72 11.63
CA LYS A 240 -19.17 -12.71 12.04
C LYS A 240 -17.78 -12.24 11.62
N THR A 241 -16.83 -12.23 12.54
CA THR A 241 -15.44 -11.87 12.26
C THR A 241 -14.54 -13.09 12.37
N GLU A 242 -13.53 -13.16 11.53
CA GLU A 242 -12.47 -14.18 11.52
C GLU A 242 -11.10 -13.50 11.42
N GLU A 243 -10.05 -14.28 11.58
CA GLU A 243 -8.66 -13.80 11.49
C GLU A 243 -8.36 -12.60 12.42
N ASN A 244 -8.75 -12.71 13.69
CA ASN A 244 -8.58 -11.66 14.70
C ASN A 244 -9.24 -10.33 14.30
N GLY A 245 -10.42 -10.40 13.69
CA GLY A 245 -11.17 -9.23 13.26
C GLY A 245 -10.75 -8.65 11.92
N ARG A 246 -9.83 -9.30 11.20
CA ARG A 246 -9.35 -8.82 9.88
C ARG A 246 -10.32 -9.12 8.75
N VAL A 247 -11.15 -10.16 8.90
CA VAL A 247 -12.19 -10.54 7.94
C VAL A 247 -13.53 -10.50 8.63
N ALA A 248 -14.51 -9.88 7.99
CA ALA A 248 -15.87 -9.78 8.47
C ALA A 248 -16.85 -10.31 7.39
N TYR A 249 -17.82 -11.06 7.84
CA TYR A 249 -18.95 -11.55 7.03
C TYR A 249 -20.22 -10.86 7.54
N LEU A 250 -20.99 -10.28 6.64
CA LEU A 250 -22.27 -9.63 6.88
C LEU A 250 -23.43 -10.49 6.40
#